data_cecbbd67e03b13f59f6885bbd149ee08
#
_entry.id   cecbbd67e03b13f59f6885bbd149ee08
#
_cell.length_a   1.000
_cell.length_b   1.000
_cell.length_c   1.000
_cell.angle_alpha   90.00
_cell.angle_beta   90.00
_cell.angle_gamma   90.00
#
_symmetry.space_group_name_H-M   'P 1'
#
loop_
_entity.id
_entity.type
_entity.pdbx_description
1 polymer ?
#
loop_
_entity_poly.entity_id
_entity_poly.type
_entity_poly.pdbx_seq_one_letter_code
_entity_poly.pdbx_strand_id
1 'polypeptide(L)'
;VSVVALGRGAQQQVMNQTSELGTNTLDTFPGKDFGDTRAAAIETLVAADAQALAEQPYVDSATPNVSVSVTALYRENAAMAQVTGVGFEHFRVKGLRLASGRFFDQRDVDLHAQVAVIDQKAATALFPGNPSPLGEVVMLGEMPVEIVGVLRPAQNSFGGSTPTFFVPYTAAATRLVGKYHLDSTTLRIKDEVPAEIALKAATSLLTERHGTKDFFVWNSDQIRQAITRTSTTLTLLVSAIAMIALLVGGIGVMNIMLVSVTERTRE
;
A
#
# COMPACT_ATOMS: atom_id res chain seq x y z
N VAL A 1 10.99 26.52 -17.93
CA VAL A 1 10.13 25.42 -18.44
C VAL A 1 10.61 24.08 -17.90
N SER A 2 11.91 23.73 -18.02
CA SER A 2 12.46 22.44 -17.57
C SER A 2 12.31 22.15 -16.08
N VAL A 3 12.50 23.14 -15.20
CA VAL A 3 12.38 23.00 -13.75
C VAL A 3 10.92 22.74 -13.32
N VAL A 4 9.97 23.43 -13.97
CA VAL A 4 8.53 23.22 -13.72
C VAL A 4 8.08 21.86 -14.25
N ALA A 5 8.63 21.39 -15.36
CA ALA A 5 8.38 20.06 -15.92
C ALA A 5 8.93 18.97 -14.99
N LEU A 6 10.12 19.13 -14.42
CA LEU A 6 10.69 18.24 -13.41
C LEU A 6 9.83 18.18 -12.13
N GLY A 7 9.35 19.32 -11.64
CA GLY A 7 8.45 19.39 -10.49
C GLY A 7 7.12 18.66 -10.73
N ARG A 8 6.51 18.87 -11.91
CA ARG A 8 5.28 18.16 -12.30
C ARG A 8 5.52 16.67 -12.53
N GLY A 9 6.65 16.28 -13.12
CA GLY A 9 7.02 14.89 -13.30
C GLY A 9 7.19 14.16 -11.95
N ALA A 10 7.89 14.77 -10.99
CA ALA A 10 8.02 14.25 -9.65
C ALA A 10 6.67 14.15 -8.92
N GLN A 11 5.80 15.15 -9.06
CA GLN A 11 4.46 15.14 -8.48
C GLN A 11 3.61 14.03 -9.08
N GLN A 12 3.63 13.85 -10.42
CA GLN A 12 2.90 12.78 -11.10
C GLN A 12 3.41 11.40 -10.67
N GLN A 13 4.72 11.25 -10.51
CA GLN A 13 5.33 10.00 -10.05
C GLN A 13 4.91 9.67 -8.61
N VAL A 14 4.89 10.64 -7.72
CA VAL A 14 4.39 10.47 -6.33
C VAL A 14 2.89 10.13 -6.33
N MET A 15 2.08 10.80 -7.16
CA MET A 15 0.64 10.52 -7.28
C MET A 15 0.38 9.10 -7.80
N ASN A 16 1.14 8.63 -8.79
CA ASN A 16 1.04 7.27 -9.30
C ASN A 16 1.44 6.23 -8.24
N GLN A 17 2.45 6.52 -7.44
CA GLN A 17 2.90 5.65 -6.35
C GLN A 17 1.88 5.53 -5.22
N THR A 18 1.15 6.60 -4.91
CA THR A 18 0.11 6.58 -3.88
C THR A 18 -1.22 5.99 -4.36
N SER A 19 -1.42 5.81 -5.66
CA SER A 19 -2.64 5.17 -6.21
C SER A 19 -2.78 3.71 -5.78
N GLU A 20 -1.68 3.02 -5.48
CA GLU A 20 -1.65 1.63 -5.03
C GLU A 20 -2.06 1.44 -3.57
N LEU A 21 -2.08 2.51 -2.77
CA LEU A 21 -2.55 2.44 -1.38
C LEU A 21 -4.08 2.22 -1.25
N GLY A 22 -4.79 2.15 -2.39
CA GLY A 22 -6.24 2.17 -2.43
C GLY A 22 -6.77 3.60 -2.27
N THR A 23 -7.83 3.93 -2.97
CA THR A 23 -8.53 5.21 -2.78
C THR A 23 -9.57 5.03 -1.70
N ASN A 24 -9.68 6.02 -0.81
CA ASN A 24 -10.72 6.08 0.21
C ASN A 24 -10.69 4.87 1.17
N THR A 25 -9.49 4.51 1.67
CA THR A 25 -9.33 3.40 2.61
C THR A 25 -9.02 3.88 4.02
N LEU A 26 -9.61 3.19 5.00
CA LEU A 26 -9.29 3.31 6.42
C LEU A 26 -8.64 2.00 6.86
N ASP A 27 -7.45 2.10 7.41
CA ASP A 27 -6.74 0.96 8.00
C ASP A 27 -6.86 1.08 9.54
N THR A 28 -7.32 0.01 10.18
CA THR A 28 -7.43 -0.08 11.64
C THR A 28 -6.36 -1.01 12.17
N PHE A 29 -5.60 -0.54 13.15
CA PHE A 29 -4.52 -1.29 13.80
C PHE A 29 -4.74 -1.35 15.29
N PRO A 30 -4.30 -2.43 15.98
CA PRO A 30 -4.24 -2.46 17.42
C PRO A 30 -3.23 -1.43 17.94
N GLY A 31 -3.49 -0.86 19.13
CA GLY A 31 -2.63 0.15 19.74
C GLY A 31 -3.27 1.52 19.84
N LYS A 32 -2.59 2.45 20.50
CA LYS A 32 -3.09 3.83 20.67
C LYS A 32 -2.68 4.75 19.52
N ASP A 33 -1.50 4.49 18.96
CA ASP A 33 -0.90 5.26 17.85
C ASP A 33 0.14 4.41 17.11
N PHE A 34 0.72 5.01 16.07
CA PHE A 34 1.76 4.37 15.27
C PHE A 34 3.07 4.33 16.07
N GLY A 35 3.46 3.15 16.53
CA GLY A 35 4.67 2.94 17.33
C GLY A 35 4.40 2.58 18.80
N ASP A 36 3.15 2.35 19.18
CA ASP A 36 2.83 1.83 20.51
C ASP A 36 3.49 0.44 20.69
N THR A 37 4.48 0.38 21.57
CA THR A 37 5.21 -0.87 21.86
C THR A 37 4.33 -1.96 22.46
N ARG A 38 3.13 -1.60 22.95
CA ARG A 38 2.15 -2.53 23.51
C ARG A 38 1.17 -3.04 22.47
N ALA A 39 1.19 -2.51 21.24
CA ALA A 39 0.30 -2.95 20.15
C ALA A 39 0.37 -4.47 19.91
N ALA A 40 1.57 -5.05 20.01
CA ALA A 40 1.79 -6.49 19.86
C ALA A 40 1.13 -7.36 20.95
N ALA A 41 0.76 -6.78 22.10
CA ALA A 41 0.08 -7.46 23.19
C ALA A 41 -1.44 -7.24 23.17
N ILE A 42 -1.97 -6.49 22.22
CA ILE A 42 -3.39 -6.23 22.06
C ILE A 42 -3.96 -7.27 21.09
N GLU A 43 -4.84 -8.11 21.57
CA GLU A 43 -5.42 -9.24 20.84
C GLU A 43 -6.94 -9.08 20.64
N THR A 44 -7.45 -7.86 20.78
CA THR A 44 -8.88 -7.55 20.77
C THR A 44 -9.46 -7.44 19.36
N LEU A 45 -8.64 -7.10 18.35
CA LEU A 45 -9.09 -6.97 16.97
C LEU A 45 -9.24 -8.37 16.34
N VAL A 46 -10.47 -8.78 16.09
CA VAL A 46 -10.81 -10.10 15.59
C VAL A 46 -11.57 -10.06 14.25
N ALA A 47 -11.69 -11.20 13.58
CA ALA A 47 -12.40 -11.29 12.29
C ALA A 47 -13.88 -10.82 12.39
N ALA A 48 -14.52 -11.02 13.53
CA ALA A 48 -15.89 -10.53 13.77
C ALA A 48 -16.00 -8.99 13.74
N ASP A 49 -14.92 -8.27 14.06
CA ASP A 49 -14.90 -6.81 13.96
C ASP A 49 -14.80 -6.35 12.49
N ALA A 50 -13.99 -7.04 11.70
CA ALA A 50 -13.92 -6.79 10.27
C ALA A 50 -15.28 -7.04 9.59
N GLN A 51 -16.00 -8.09 10.00
CA GLN A 51 -17.34 -8.37 9.51
C GLN A 51 -18.36 -7.31 9.95
N ALA A 52 -18.36 -6.94 11.22
CA ALA A 52 -19.26 -5.89 11.74
C ALA A 52 -19.03 -4.53 11.06
N LEU A 53 -17.78 -4.23 10.70
CA LEU A 53 -17.44 -3.06 9.91
C LEU A 53 -17.90 -3.18 8.46
N ALA A 54 -17.78 -4.35 7.85
CA ALA A 54 -18.23 -4.60 6.47
C ALA A 54 -19.75 -4.40 6.29
N GLU A 55 -20.53 -4.69 7.34
CA GLU A 55 -22.00 -4.53 7.33
C GLU A 55 -22.45 -3.06 7.44
N GLN A 56 -21.54 -2.13 7.69
CA GLN A 56 -21.90 -0.72 7.83
C GLN A 56 -22.27 -0.07 6.50
N PRO A 57 -23.29 0.79 6.45
CA PRO A 57 -23.81 1.37 5.21
C PRO A 57 -22.81 2.28 4.47
N TYR A 58 -21.81 2.80 5.18
CA TYR A 58 -20.74 3.64 4.63
C TYR A 58 -19.55 2.84 4.08
N VAL A 59 -19.48 1.55 4.34
CA VAL A 59 -18.39 0.67 3.88
C VAL A 59 -18.80 0.02 2.56
N ASP A 60 -17.87 0.03 1.60
CA ASP A 60 -17.99 -0.71 0.33
C ASP A 60 -17.51 -2.16 0.51
N SER A 61 -16.37 -2.33 1.16
CA SER A 61 -15.78 -3.63 1.43
C SER A 61 -14.78 -3.55 2.59
N ALA A 62 -14.57 -4.67 3.28
CA ALA A 62 -13.62 -4.78 4.37
C ALA A 62 -12.78 -6.04 4.21
N THR A 63 -11.53 -5.97 4.63
CA THR A 63 -10.61 -7.12 4.61
C THR A 63 -9.83 -7.20 5.92
N PRO A 64 -9.89 -8.35 6.62
CA PRO A 64 -8.98 -8.64 7.71
C PRO A 64 -7.57 -8.88 7.15
N ASN A 65 -6.53 -8.55 7.92
CA ASN A 65 -5.15 -8.79 7.56
C ASN A 65 -4.40 -9.45 8.72
N VAL A 66 -3.65 -10.48 8.40
CA VAL A 66 -2.69 -11.16 9.28
C VAL A 66 -1.39 -11.31 8.50
N SER A 67 -0.27 -10.88 9.06
CA SER A 67 1.00 -10.87 8.35
C SER A 67 2.07 -11.66 9.09
N VAL A 68 2.85 -12.43 8.35
CA VAL A 68 3.99 -13.17 8.90
C VAL A 68 5.09 -13.27 7.86
N SER A 69 6.35 -13.19 8.31
CA SER A 69 7.50 -13.45 7.45
C SER A 69 7.95 -14.89 7.64
N VAL A 70 7.99 -15.63 6.54
CA VAL A 70 8.42 -17.04 6.53
C VAL A 70 9.36 -17.31 5.35
N THR A 71 10.06 -18.43 5.40
CA THR A 71 10.78 -18.91 4.23
C THR A 71 9.81 -19.62 3.29
N ALA A 72 9.70 -19.12 2.07
CA ALA A 72 9.02 -19.79 0.97
C ALA A 72 10.01 -20.71 0.26
N LEU A 73 9.61 -21.97 0.06
CA LEU A 73 10.45 -23.01 -0.55
C LEU A 73 9.72 -23.66 -1.73
N TYR A 74 10.34 -23.64 -2.88
CA TYR A 74 9.90 -24.39 -4.06
C TYR A 74 11.09 -25.14 -4.66
N ARG A 75 11.07 -26.47 -4.57
CA ARG A 75 12.19 -27.33 -5.00
C ARG A 75 13.50 -26.91 -4.36
N GLU A 76 14.46 -26.42 -5.16
CA GLU A 76 15.78 -25.94 -4.72
C GLU A 76 15.79 -24.43 -4.41
N ASN A 77 14.71 -23.71 -4.75
CA ASN A 77 14.64 -22.27 -4.57
C ASN A 77 13.99 -21.91 -3.23
N ALA A 78 14.70 -21.14 -2.43
CA ALA A 78 14.20 -20.63 -1.17
C ALA A 78 14.35 -19.11 -1.12
N ALA A 79 13.34 -18.42 -0.61
CA ALA A 79 13.37 -16.99 -0.41
C ALA A 79 12.62 -16.60 0.87
N MET A 80 13.11 -15.60 1.59
CA MET A 80 12.33 -14.94 2.64
C MET A 80 11.14 -14.26 1.99
N ALA A 81 9.94 -14.59 2.44
CA ALA A 81 8.69 -14.07 1.90
C ALA A 81 7.81 -13.47 2.99
N GLN A 82 7.09 -12.43 2.63
CA GLN A 82 6.00 -11.87 3.42
C GLN A 82 4.72 -12.60 3.04
N VAL A 83 4.12 -13.30 3.99
CA VAL A 83 2.80 -13.89 3.80
C VAL A 83 1.76 -12.98 4.45
N THR A 84 0.81 -12.55 3.66
CA THR A 84 -0.32 -11.73 4.12
C THR A 84 -1.60 -12.53 3.98
N GLY A 85 -2.16 -12.96 5.10
CA GLY A 85 -3.47 -13.57 5.18
C GLY A 85 -4.54 -12.49 5.06
N VAL A 86 -5.40 -12.57 4.04
CA VAL A 86 -6.39 -11.55 3.72
C VAL A 86 -7.76 -12.12 3.42
N GLY A 87 -8.79 -11.30 3.48
CA GLY A 87 -10.12 -11.64 2.99
C GLY A 87 -10.17 -11.62 1.45
N PHE A 88 -11.19 -12.25 0.87
CA PHE A 88 -11.35 -12.31 -0.61
C PHE A 88 -11.54 -10.93 -1.25
N GLU A 89 -12.09 -9.95 -0.51
CA GLU A 89 -12.28 -8.56 -0.98
C GLU A 89 -10.97 -7.74 -1.04
N HIS A 90 -9.88 -8.25 -0.49
CA HIS A 90 -8.61 -7.53 -0.42
C HIS A 90 -8.13 -6.99 -1.76
N PHE A 91 -8.21 -7.79 -2.79
CA PHE A 91 -7.74 -7.44 -4.13
C PHE A 91 -8.56 -6.30 -4.72
N ARG A 92 -9.87 -6.26 -4.42
CA ARG A 92 -10.79 -5.18 -4.79
C ARG A 92 -10.50 -3.92 -3.98
N VAL A 93 -10.33 -4.05 -2.66
CA VAL A 93 -10.00 -2.93 -1.75
C VAL A 93 -8.71 -2.23 -2.17
N LYS A 94 -7.68 -2.99 -2.49
CA LYS A 94 -6.37 -2.46 -2.91
C LYS A 94 -6.26 -2.21 -4.42
N GLY A 95 -7.28 -2.51 -5.21
CA GLY A 95 -7.27 -2.31 -6.66
C GLY A 95 -6.26 -3.18 -7.41
N LEU A 96 -5.88 -4.33 -6.84
CA LEU A 96 -4.89 -5.24 -7.41
C LEU A 96 -5.47 -5.96 -8.64
N ARG A 97 -4.61 -6.22 -9.63
CA ARG A 97 -5.00 -6.88 -10.88
C ARG A 97 -4.16 -8.13 -11.12
N LEU A 98 -4.79 -9.16 -11.68
CA LEU A 98 -4.09 -10.38 -12.08
C LEU A 98 -3.33 -10.19 -13.40
N ALA A 99 -2.15 -10.81 -13.47
CA ALA A 99 -1.46 -11.12 -14.71
C ALA A 99 -1.95 -12.44 -15.28
N SER A 100 -2.17 -13.43 -14.40
CA SER A 100 -2.68 -14.77 -14.78
C SER A 100 -3.38 -15.44 -13.59
N GLY A 101 -4.21 -16.45 -13.86
CA GLY A 101 -4.93 -17.21 -12.85
C GLY A 101 -6.22 -16.55 -12.34
N ARG A 102 -6.59 -16.85 -11.09
CA ARG A 102 -7.77 -16.33 -10.41
C ARG A 102 -7.42 -15.76 -9.05
N PHE A 103 -8.28 -14.91 -8.50
CA PHE A 103 -8.30 -14.61 -7.06
C PHE A 103 -8.97 -15.78 -6.31
N PHE A 104 -8.63 -15.93 -5.05
CA PHE A 104 -9.42 -16.80 -4.17
C PHE A 104 -10.74 -16.11 -3.80
N ASP A 105 -11.77 -16.89 -3.54
CA ASP A 105 -13.13 -16.43 -3.26
C ASP A 105 -13.52 -16.67 -1.79
N GLN A 106 -14.78 -16.34 -1.45
CA GLN A 106 -15.30 -16.56 -0.10
C GLN A 106 -15.25 -18.05 0.31
N ARG A 107 -15.43 -18.98 -0.62
CA ARG A 107 -15.36 -20.42 -0.33
C ARG A 107 -13.95 -20.84 0.07
N ASP A 108 -12.94 -20.31 -0.61
CA ASP A 108 -11.52 -20.54 -0.26
C ASP A 108 -11.23 -20.06 1.17
N VAL A 109 -11.82 -18.93 1.58
CA VAL A 109 -11.71 -18.38 2.94
C VAL A 109 -12.43 -19.28 3.96
N ASP A 110 -13.67 -19.68 3.69
CA ASP A 110 -14.49 -20.48 4.60
C ASP A 110 -13.93 -21.91 4.79
N LEU A 111 -13.37 -22.47 3.74
CA LEU A 111 -12.75 -23.80 3.75
C LEU A 111 -11.30 -23.80 4.27
N HIS A 112 -10.76 -22.66 4.67
CA HIS A 112 -9.33 -22.51 5.05
C HIS A 112 -8.41 -23.08 3.98
N ALA A 113 -8.74 -22.79 2.69
CA ALA A 113 -8.05 -23.36 1.55
C ALA A 113 -6.57 -22.92 1.54
N GLN A 114 -5.70 -23.85 1.23
CA GLN A 114 -4.26 -23.63 1.12
C GLN A 114 -3.92 -23.17 -0.30
N VAL A 115 -4.43 -21.99 -0.67
CA VAL A 115 -4.22 -21.36 -1.97
C VAL A 115 -3.55 -20.02 -1.78
N ALA A 116 -2.75 -19.61 -2.77
CA ALA A 116 -2.04 -18.35 -2.73
C ALA A 116 -2.14 -17.59 -4.06
N VAL A 117 -2.25 -16.28 -3.95
CA VAL A 117 -1.98 -15.33 -5.04
C VAL A 117 -0.64 -14.69 -4.74
N ILE A 118 0.26 -14.67 -5.73
CA ILE A 118 1.63 -14.19 -5.54
C ILE A 118 1.89 -12.92 -6.33
N ASP A 119 2.84 -12.12 -5.86
CA ASP A 119 3.35 -10.99 -6.62
C ASP A 119 4.39 -11.45 -7.66
N GLN A 120 4.76 -10.55 -8.57
CA GLN A 120 5.76 -10.86 -9.60
C GLN A 120 7.15 -11.14 -9.02
N LYS A 121 7.46 -10.60 -7.83
CA LYS A 121 8.75 -10.83 -7.18
C LYS A 121 8.85 -12.28 -6.68
N ALA A 122 7.77 -12.80 -6.08
CA ALA A 122 7.69 -14.19 -5.66
C ALA A 122 7.79 -15.13 -6.87
N ALA A 123 7.09 -14.81 -7.97
CA ALA A 123 7.19 -15.58 -9.21
C ALA A 123 8.63 -15.62 -9.73
N THR A 124 9.32 -14.49 -9.76
CA THR A 124 10.72 -14.43 -10.25
C THR A 124 11.71 -15.12 -9.32
N ALA A 125 11.52 -14.99 -8.00
CA ALA A 125 12.46 -15.54 -7.02
C ALA A 125 12.37 -17.08 -6.91
N LEU A 126 11.16 -17.63 -6.96
CA LEU A 126 10.96 -19.06 -6.73
C LEU A 126 10.85 -19.88 -8.02
N PHE A 127 10.45 -19.26 -9.13
CA PHE A 127 10.21 -19.94 -10.40
C PHE A 127 11.09 -19.39 -11.54
N PRO A 128 12.42 -19.37 -11.38
CA PRO A 128 13.31 -18.88 -12.43
C PRO A 128 13.14 -19.75 -13.69
N GLY A 129 12.75 -19.11 -14.81
CA GLY A 129 12.52 -19.79 -16.08
C GLY A 129 11.14 -20.45 -16.27
N ASN A 130 10.25 -20.41 -15.29
CA ASN A 130 8.86 -20.83 -15.45
C ASN A 130 7.94 -19.60 -15.59
N PRO A 131 7.38 -19.33 -16.78
CA PRO A 131 6.54 -18.16 -17.02
C PRO A 131 5.15 -18.26 -16.34
N SER A 132 4.73 -19.44 -15.89
CA SER A 132 3.42 -19.64 -15.27
C SER A 132 3.51 -20.61 -14.08
N PRO A 133 3.65 -20.09 -12.85
CA PRO A 133 3.69 -20.90 -11.64
C PRO A 133 2.29 -21.41 -11.19
N LEU A 134 1.24 -21.21 -11.99
CA LEU A 134 -0.12 -21.63 -11.64
C LEU A 134 -0.22 -23.14 -11.46
N GLY A 135 -0.88 -23.56 -10.37
CA GLY A 135 -1.03 -24.98 -10.00
C GLY A 135 0.20 -25.58 -9.30
N GLU A 136 1.32 -24.86 -9.20
CA GLU A 136 2.48 -25.32 -8.45
C GLU A 136 2.26 -25.15 -6.95
N VAL A 137 2.83 -26.09 -6.17
CA VAL A 137 2.73 -26.08 -4.71
C VAL A 137 4.04 -25.57 -4.11
N VAL A 138 3.93 -24.53 -3.28
CA VAL A 138 5.03 -23.89 -2.55
C VAL A 138 4.86 -24.15 -1.05
N MET A 139 5.94 -24.44 -0.35
CA MET A 139 5.94 -24.48 1.11
C MET A 139 6.16 -23.08 1.67
N LEU A 140 5.20 -22.57 2.43
CA LEU A 140 5.32 -21.35 3.22
C LEU A 140 5.55 -21.73 4.69
N GLY A 141 6.82 -21.77 5.11
CA GLY A 141 7.16 -22.41 6.37
C GLY A 141 6.74 -23.88 6.34
N GLU A 142 5.77 -24.27 7.18
CA GLU A 142 5.23 -25.64 7.24
C GLU A 142 3.92 -25.83 6.45
N MET A 143 3.37 -24.77 5.84
CA MET A 143 2.09 -24.81 5.12
C MET A 143 2.31 -24.95 3.60
N PRO A 144 1.89 -26.08 2.99
CA PRO A 144 1.85 -26.17 1.52
C PRO A 144 0.71 -25.30 0.99
N VAL A 145 0.99 -24.51 -0.07
CA VAL A 145 0.00 -23.67 -0.75
C VAL A 145 0.07 -23.87 -2.25
N GLU A 146 -1.06 -23.98 -2.90
CA GLU A 146 -1.17 -24.01 -4.35
C GLU A 146 -1.25 -22.58 -4.89
N ILE A 147 -0.47 -22.27 -5.91
CA ILE A 147 -0.50 -20.95 -6.57
C ILE A 147 -1.68 -20.90 -7.53
N VAL A 148 -2.69 -20.09 -7.22
CA VAL A 148 -3.91 -19.93 -8.03
C VAL A 148 -3.92 -18.65 -8.85
N GLY A 149 -3.04 -17.69 -8.55
CA GLY A 149 -2.97 -16.43 -9.26
C GLY A 149 -1.62 -15.74 -9.13
N VAL A 150 -1.30 -14.94 -10.15
CA VAL A 150 -0.12 -14.08 -10.17
C VAL A 150 -0.57 -12.65 -10.43
N LEU A 151 -0.15 -11.72 -9.59
CA LEU A 151 -0.46 -10.29 -9.73
C LEU A 151 0.36 -9.65 -10.83
N ARG A 152 -0.19 -8.62 -11.44
CA ARG A 152 0.59 -7.74 -12.32
C ARG A 152 1.66 -7.02 -11.51
N PRO A 153 2.83 -6.75 -12.10
CA PRO A 153 3.83 -5.92 -11.44
C PRO A 153 3.19 -4.57 -11.06
N ALA A 154 3.32 -4.20 -9.82
CA ALA A 154 3.01 -2.84 -9.41
C ALA A 154 4.05 -1.90 -10.02
N GLN A 155 3.62 -0.91 -10.81
CA GLN A 155 4.52 -0.05 -11.58
C GLN A 155 5.51 0.75 -10.73
N ASN A 156 5.25 0.92 -9.43
CA ASN A 156 6.04 1.76 -8.55
C ASN A 156 6.05 1.26 -7.09
N SER A 157 6.18 -0.05 -6.88
CA SER A 157 6.19 -0.61 -5.53
C SER A 157 7.40 -0.10 -4.74
N PHE A 158 7.19 0.81 -3.80
CA PHE A 158 8.16 1.18 -2.76
C PHE A 158 8.44 0.02 -1.78
N GLY A 159 7.65 -1.04 -1.85
CA GLY A 159 7.89 -2.25 -1.09
C GLY A 159 9.20 -2.89 -1.53
N GLY A 160 10.07 -3.18 -0.58
CA GLY A 160 11.38 -3.79 -0.77
C GLY A 160 11.39 -4.98 -1.73
N SER A 161 12.52 -5.60 -1.94
CA SER A 161 12.68 -6.78 -2.81
C SER A 161 12.00 -8.05 -2.30
N THR A 162 11.29 -7.99 -1.18
CA THR A 162 10.69 -9.18 -0.51
C THR A 162 9.51 -9.71 -1.31
N PRO A 163 9.53 -11.00 -1.70
CA PRO A 163 8.40 -11.71 -2.27
C PRO A 163 7.17 -11.66 -1.37
N THR A 164 5.98 -11.47 -1.95
CA THR A 164 4.72 -11.41 -1.20
C THR A 164 3.74 -12.48 -1.66
N PHE A 165 3.15 -13.17 -0.69
CA PHE A 165 2.12 -14.19 -0.86
C PHE A 165 0.84 -13.71 -0.18
N PHE A 166 -0.26 -13.72 -0.91
CA PHE A 166 -1.59 -13.45 -0.38
C PHE A 166 -2.33 -14.77 -0.24
N VAL A 167 -2.74 -15.11 0.96
CA VAL A 167 -3.46 -16.35 1.28
C VAL A 167 -4.75 -16.02 2.03
N PRO A 168 -5.75 -16.91 2.09
CA PRO A 168 -6.91 -16.73 2.96
C PRO A 168 -6.46 -16.47 4.42
N TYR A 169 -6.98 -15.41 5.06
CA TYR A 169 -6.59 -15.08 6.44
C TYR A 169 -6.87 -16.20 7.41
N THR A 170 -7.91 -17.00 7.16
CA THR A 170 -8.28 -18.17 7.96
C THR A 170 -7.21 -19.25 7.93
N ALA A 171 -6.63 -19.51 6.76
CA ALA A 171 -5.53 -20.47 6.62
C ALA A 171 -4.23 -19.91 7.25
N ALA A 172 -3.91 -18.63 7.04
CA ALA A 172 -2.74 -17.99 7.65
C ALA A 172 -2.82 -17.99 9.18
N ALA A 173 -3.94 -17.54 9.74
CA ALA A 173 -4.16 -17.47 11.18
C ALA A 173 -4.03 -18.83 11.87
N THR A 174 -4.61 -19.87 11.29
CA THR A 174 -4.65 -21.19 11.92
C THR A 174 -3.38 -22.00 11.71
N ARG A 175 -2.72 -21.89 10.54
CA ARG A 175 -1.61 -22.79 10.17
C ARG A 175 -0.22 -22.16 10.21
N LEU A 176 -0.12 -20.84 10.03
CA LEU A 176 1.17 -20.15 10.03
C LEU A 176 1.44 -19.37 11.32
N VAL A 177 0.41 -18.69 11.83
CA VAL A 177 0.60 -17.77 12.94
C VAL A 177 0.14 -18.37 14.28
N GLY A 178 -0.88 -19.22 14.26
CA GLY A 178 -1.48 -19.79 15.47
C GLY A 178 -2.20 -18.75 16.34
N LYS A 179 -2.66 -17.65 15.73
CA LYS A 179 -3.32 -16.53 16.43
C LYS A 179 -4.74 -16.35 15.89
N TYR A 180 -5.64 -15.90 16.76
CA TYR A 180 -7.02 -15.61 16.37
C TYR A 180 -7.29 -14.11 16.18
N HIS A 181 -6.35 -13.25 16.57
CA HIS A 181 -6.45 -11.80 16.39
C HIS A 181 -5.83 -11.37 15.06
N LEU A 182 -6.30 -10.24 14.56
CA LEU A 182 -5.84 -9.63 13.33
C LEU A 182 -4.72 -8.61 13.62
N ASP A 183 -3.77 -8.49 12.70
CA ASP A 183 -2.76 -7.44 12.74
C ASP A 183 -3.34 -6.09 12.28
N SER A 184 -4.34 -6.13 11.39
CA SER A 184 -5.10 -4.95 10.97
C SER A 184 -6.38 -5.32 10.24
N THR A 185 -7.23 -4.32 10.04
CA THR A 185 -8.40 -4.42 9.15
C THR A 185 -8.40 -3.24 8.21
N THR A 186 -8.49 -3.48 6.91
CA THR A 186 -8.60 -2.44 5.90
C THR A 186 -10.05 -2.32 5.45
N LEU A 187 -10.59 -1.12 5.47
CA LEU A 187 -11.93 -0.78 4.99
C LEU A 187 -11.82 0.08 3.75
N ARG A 188 -12.59 -0.20 2.74
CA ARG A 188 -12.86 0.71 1.65
C ARG A 188 -14.18 1.43 1.92
N ILE A 189 -14.14 2.74 1.93
CA ILE A 189 -15.30 3.59 2.13
C ILE A 189 -15.93 3.90 0.78
N LYS A 190 -17.27 3.97 0.74
CA LYS A 190 -18.00 4.41 -0.46
C LYS A 190 -17.60 5.83 -0.83
N ASP A 191 -17.43 6.10 -2.12
CA ASP A 191 -16.93 7.38 -2.62
C ASP A 191 -17.85 8.58 -2.26
N GLU A 192 -19.13 8.31 -1.95
CA GLU A 192 -20.15 9.29 -1.56
C GLU A 192 -20.02 9.74 -0.11
N VAL A 193 -19.24 9.02 0.72
CA VAL A 193 -19.13 9.27 2.17
C VAL A 193 -17.79 9.93 2.48
N PRO A 194 -17.81 11.08 3.17
CA PRO A 194 -16.57 11.69 3.65
C PRO A 194 -15.81 10.77 4.60
N ALA A 195 -14.52 10.54 4.34
CA ALA A 195 -13.67 9.64 5.12
C ALA A 195 -13.64 9.98 6.62
N GLU A 196 -13.77 11.26 7.00
CA GLU A 196 -13.83 11.67 8.40
C GLU A 196 -15.09 11.20 9.14
N ILE A 197 -16.23 11.14 8.44
CA ILE A 197 -17.49 10.63 8.99
C ILE A 197 -17.36 9.13 9.19
N ALA A 198 -16.87 8.41 8.20
CA ALA A 198 -16.63 6.98 8.26
C ALA A 198 -15.62 6.63 9.36
N LEU A 199 -14.55 7.41 9.51
CA LEU A 199 -13.56 7.23 10.57
C LEU A 199 -14.18 7.35 11.96
N LYS A 200 -15.00 8.37 12.20
CA LYS A 200 -15.70 8.55 13.47
C LYS A 200 -16.67 7.40 13.74
N ALA A 201 -17.45 6.99 12.74
CA ALA A 201 -18.41 5.90 12.86
C ALA A 201 -17.72 4.56 13.14
N ALA A 202 -16.66 4.22 12.42
CA ALA A 202 -15.85 3.02 12.64
C ALA A 202 -15.21 3.03 14.05
N THR A 203 -14.68 4.19 14.47
CA THR A 203 -14.10 4.33 15.82
C THR A 203 -15.16 4.12 16.91
N SER A 204 -16.36 4.67 16.74
CA SER A 204 -17.45 4.49 17.72
C SER A 204 -17.87 3.03 17.80
N LEU A 205 -18.09 2.37 16.65
CA LEU A 205 -18.50 0.96 16.59
C LEU A 205 -17.49 0.05 17.30
N LEU A 206 -16.20 0.20 16.96
CA LEU A 206 -15.16 -0.62 17.56
C LEU A 206 -14.96 -0.31 19.06
N THR A 207 -15.08 0.95 19.48
CA THR A 207 -15.01 1.31 20.90
C THR A 207 -16.15 0.70 21.69
N GLU A 208 -17.37 0.65 21.12
CA GLU A 208 -18.52 0.00 21.74
C GLU A 208 -18.29 -1.52 21.87
N ARG A 209 -17.73 -2.16 20.84
CA ARG A 209 -17.47 -3.61 20.83
C ARG A 209 -16.33 -4.02 21.77
N HIS A 210 -15.26 -3.24 21.83
CA HIS A 210 -14.10 -3.54 22.68
C HIS A 210 -14.25 -3.00 24.12
N GLY A 211 -15.20 -2.10 24.35
CA GLY A 211 -15.37 -1.43 25.66
C GLY A 211 -14.30 -0.39 25.97
N THR A 212 -13.21 -0.38 25.22
CA THR A 212 -12.08 0.57 25.34
C THR A 212 -11.55 0.93 23.97
N LYS A 213 -10.90 2.09 23.87
CA LYS A 213 -10.20 2.49 22.64
C LYS A 213 -8.76 1.96 22.70
N ASP A 214 -8.56 0.74 22.25
CA ASP A 214 -7.29 0.01 22.18
C ASP A 214 -6.77 -0.18 20.74
N PHE A 215 -7.32 0.58 19.82
CA PHE A 215 -7.00 0.61 18.41
C PHE A 215 -6.88 2.06 17.91
N PHE A 216 -6.21 2.23 16.78
CA PHE A 216 -6.25 3.49 16.03
C PHE A 216 -6.65 3.24 14.58
N VAL A 217 -7.34 4.23 14.02
CA VAL A 217 -7.79 4.19 12.62
C VAL A 217 -6.98 5.18 11.82
N TRP A 218 -6.38 4.68 10.76
CA TRP A 218 -5.55 5.45 9.85
C TRP A 218 -6.29 5.73 8.55
N ASN A 219 -6.28 6.98 8.10
CA ASN A 219 -6.84 7.35 6.81
C ASN A 219 -5.71 7.49 5.78
N SER A 220 -5.69 6.60 4.79
CA SER A 220 -4.69 6.62 3.71
C SER A 220 -4.72 7.93 2.91
N ASP A 221 -5.88 8.60 2.80
CA ASP A 221 -5.99 9.87 2.09
C ASP A 221 -5.28 11.03 2.81
N GLN A 222 -5.19 11.00 4.14
CA GLN A 222 -4.45 12.02 4.89
C GLN A 222 -2.96 12.00 4.55
N ILE A 223 -2.38 10.83 4.38
CA ILE A 223 -0.98 10.69 3.93
C ILE A 223 -0.82 11.26 2.54
N ARG A 224 -1.71 10.90 1.62
CA ARG A 224 -1.69 11.40 0.24
C ARG A 224 -1.77 12.91 0.20
N GLN A 225 -2.66 13.51 0.99
CA GLN A 225 -2.77 14.96 1.12
C GLN A 225 -1.50 15.59 1.70
N ALA A 226 -0.91 14.99 2.75
CA ALA A 226 0.33 15.49 3.35
C ALA A 226 1.48 15.44 2.34
N ILE A 227 1.64 14.33 1.62
CA ILE A 227 2.65 14.17 0.57
C ILE A 227 2.43 15.20 -0.54
N THR A 228 1.19 15.39 -1.00
CA THR A 228 0.84 16.35 -2.05
C THR A 228 1.15 17.77 -1.62
N ARG A 229 0.78 18.17 -0.39
CA ARG A 229 1.09 19.50 0.17
C ARG A 229 2.60 19.74 0.24
N THR A 230 3.37 18.76 0.74
CA THR A 230 4.83 18.84 0.81
C THR A 230 5.44 18.98 -0.58
N SER A 231 5.00 18.18 -1.54
CA SER A 231 5.46 18.24 -2.93
C SER A 231 5.16 19.59 -3.58
N THR A 232 3.97 20.15 -3.35
CA THR A 232 3.58 21.48 -3.84
C THR A 232 4.46 22.56 -3.23
N THR A 233 4.73 22.50 -1.93
CA THR A 233 5.62 23.46 -1.24
C THR A 233 7.04 23.40 -1.80
N LEU A 234 7.58 22.19 -2.00
CA LEU A 234 8.90 22.02 -2.63
C LEU A 234 8.94 22.57 -4.06
N THR A 235 7.89 22.33 -4.85
CA THR A 235 7.80 22.86 -6.22
C THR A 235 7.77 24.37 -6.24
N LEU A 236 7.02 25.02 -5.33
CA LEU A 236 6.99 26.46 -5.17
C LEU A 236 8.37 27.02 -4.80
N LEU A 237 9.06 26.38 -3.85
CA LEU A 237 10.39 26.79 -3.41
C LEU A 237 11.42 26.71 -4.56
N VAL A 238 11.44 25.59 -5.29
CA VAL A 238 12.32 25.41 -6.46
C VAL A 238 11.99 26.43 -7.56
N SER A 239 10.71 26.71 -7.78
CA SER A 239 10.26 27.70 -8.76
C SER A 239 10.70 29.12 -8.38
N ALA A 240 10.63 29.46 -7.09
CA ALA A 240 11.10 30.74 -6.59
C ALA A 240 12.62 30.92 -6.78
N ILE A 241 13.41 29.90 -6.45
CA ILE A 241 14.87 29.87 -6.67
C ILE A 241 15.19 30.03 -8.16
N ALA A 242 14.47 29.29 -9.02
CA ALA A 242 14.68 29.40 -10.47
C ALA A 242 14.34 30.79 -11.01
N MET A 243 13.31 31.45 -10.49
CA MET A 243 12.94 32.81 -10.85
C MET A 243 14.03 33.81 -10.44
N ILE A 244 14.57 33.69 -9.22
CA ILE A 244 15.68 34.54 -8.75
C ILE A 244 16.92 34.32 -9.62
N ALA A 245 17.26 33.06 -9.93
CA ALA A 245 18.40 32.74 -10.78
C ALA A 245 18.24 33.33 -12.19
N LEU A 246 17.02 33.30 -12.75
CA LEU A 246 16.71 33.90 -14.04
C LEU A 246 16.87 35.43 -14.02
N LEU A 247 16.41 36.09 -12.96
CA LEU A 247 16.58 37.55 -12.79
C LEU A 247 18.05 37.92 -12.70
N VAL A 248 18.84 37.23 -11.87
CA VAL A 248 20.28 37.47 -11.72
C VAL A 248 21.02 37.21 -13.04
N GLY A 249 20.70 36.10 -13.73
CA GLY A 249 21.26 35.78 -15.04
C GLY A 249 20.88 36.82 -16.10
N GLY A 250 19.64 37.31 -16.09
CA GLY A 250 19.17 38.36 -17.00
C GLY A 250 19.92 39.70 -16.79
N ILE A 251 20.15 40.10 -15.54
CA ILE A 251 20.95 41.28 -15.21
C ILE A 251 22.42 41.11 -15.68
N GLY A 252 22.97 39.88 -15.49
CA GLY A 252 24.32 39.59 -15.97
C GLY A 252 24.47 39.71 -17.48
N VAL A 253 23.52 39.18 -18.25
CA VAL A 253 23.50 39.30 -19.73
C VAL A 253 23.29 40.75 -20.13
N MET A 254 22.43 41.51 -19.48
CA MET A 254 22.20 42.93 -19.75
C MET A 254 23.47 43.73 -19.54
N ASN A 255 24.22 43.48 -18.46
CA ASN A 255 25.49 44.19 -18.19
C ASN A 255 26.54 43.90 -19.27
N ILE A 256 26.66 42.65 -19.72
CA ILE A 256 27.60 42.26 -20.80
C ILE A 256 27.20 42.93 -22.11
N MET A 257 25.91 42.94 -22.45
CA MET A 257 25.41 43.61 -23.67
C MET A 257 25.64 45.11 -23.63
N LEU A 258 25.42 45.79 -22.48
CA LEU A 258 25.69 47.21 -22.30
C LEU A 258 27.17 47.53 -22.52
N VAL A 259 28.08 46.74 -21.95
CA VAL A 259 29.54 46.94 -22.17
C VAL A 259 29.90 46.74 -23.66
N SER A 260 29.38 45.69 -24.29
CA SER A 260 29.65 45.42 -25.72
C SER A 260 29.14 46.52 -26.65
N VAL A 261 27.97 47.11 -26.37
CA VAL A 261 27.41 48.22 -27.15
C VAL A 261 28.22 49.50 -26.93
N THR A 262 28.62 49.82 -25.70
CA THR A 262 29.43 51.00 -25.41
C THR A 262 30.83 50.92 -26.03
N GLU A 263 31.41 49.76 -26.13
CA GLU A 263 32.72 49.54 -26.77
C GLU A 263 32.64 49.74 -28.29
N ARG A 264 31.58 49.20 -28.93
CA ARG A 264 31.34 49.35 -30.40
C ARG A 264 30.97 50.79 -30.81
N THR A 265 30.38 51.59 -29.93
CA THR A 265 30.04 52.98 -30.26
C THR A 265 31.23 53.94 -30.08
N ARG A 266 32.35 53.49 -29.52
CA ARG A 266 33.60 54.23 -29.35
C ARG A 266 34.60 54.06 -30.50
N GLU A 267 34.41 53.04 -31.37
CA GLU A 267 35.13 52.89 -32.65
C GLU A 267 34.41 53.68 -33.76
#